data_12a6b5471c8954eb8c73386fa1a46fa4
#
_entry.id   12a6b5471c8954eb8c73386fa1a46fa4
#
_cell.length_a   1.000
_cell.length_b   1.000
_cell.length_c   1.000
_cell.angle_alpha   90.00
_cell.angle_beta   90.00
_cell.angle_gamma   90.00
#
_symmetry.space_group_name_H-M   'P 1'
#
loop_
_entity.id
_entity.type
_entity.pdbx_description
1 polymer ?
#
loop_
_entity_poly.entity_id
_entity_poly.type
_entity_poly.pdbx_seq_one_letter_code
_entity_poly.pdbx_strand_id
1 'polypeptide(L)'
;MAEVDRSGGTRRRALMVAPALLVTAGLFGGGLILTVVQSVGVDPVLGGQKVTFAAYRTLAADPAVRASLLLTLGVATLSTGLSAALGTALALLLRRAGRARLRFLAGLTLPVPHVLAATLVLLTLSQSGLLSRVTAALGLTRGPQDFPALLFDPLGVGVVLELVWKETPFVALLVLAALTRLDGRLHDVARSLGAGRAARFRQVTWPAIRPALLTACVLVFAFALGTVEVPLLLGATSPTTLSVLAYQAFTDTDLGRRPLAMALSTVLAGLGALLLWAYVRTGSSR
;
A
#
# COMPACT_ATOMS: atom_id res chain seq x y z
N MET A 1 39.40 -34.45 8.32
CA MET A 1 38.42 -35.32 7.67
C MET A 1 37.18 -35.36 8.53
N ALA A 2 36.26 -34.44 8.27
CA ALA A 2 34.87 -34.45 8.74
C ALA A 2 34.09 -33.56 7.79
N GLU A 3 33.57 -34.17 6.74
CA GLU A 3 32.57 -33.59 5.83
C GLU A 3 31.23 -33.56 6.59
N VAL A 4 31.01 -32.44 7.25
CA VAL A 4 29.75 -32.22 8.01
C VAL A 4 28.60 -32.26 7.01
N ASP A 5 27.76 -33.27 7.14
CA ASP A 5 26.51 -33.50 6.42
C ASP A 5 25.62 -32.27 6.42
N ARG A 6 25.85 -31.36 5.46
CA ARG A 6 25.05 -30.15 5.23
C ARG A 6 23.68 -30.46 4.61
N SER A 7 23.47 -31.68 4.09
CA SER A 7 22.26 -32.09 3.40
C SER A 7 21.11 -32.43 4.36
N GLY A 8 21.37 -33.03 5.50
CA GLY A 8 20.36 -33.38 6.51
C GLY A 8 19.71 -32.19 7.17
N GLY A 9 20.49 -31.11 7.41
CA GLY A 9 19.96 -29.88 8.02
C GLY A 9 19.02 -29.10 7.12
N THR A 10 19.30 -29.05 5.82
CA THR A 10 18.47 -28.34 4.84
C THR A 10 17.13 -29.05 4.61
N ARG A 11 17.15 -30.38 4.49
CA ARG A 11 15.94 -31.20 4.32
C ARG A 11 15.03 -31.12 5.53
N ARG A 12 15.56 -31.17 6.75
CA ARG A 12 14.78 -31.03 7.99
C ARG A 12 14.14 -29.65 8.11
N ARG A 13 14.87 -28.57 7.78
CA ARG A 13 14.32 -27.21 7.72
C ARG A 13 13.21 -27.08 6.68
N ALA A 14 13.40 -27.62 5.48
CA ALA A 14 12.39 -27.63 4.43
C ALA A 14 11.12 -28.37 4.87
N LEU A 15 11.23 -29.51 5.52
CA LEU A 15 10.09 -30.28 6.06
C LEU A 15 9.34 -29.52 7.17
N MET A 16 10.02 -28.75 8.00
CA MET A 16 9.37 -27.92 9.05
C MET A 16 8.58 -26.74 8.47
N VAL A 17 9.03 -26.16 7.36
CA VAL A 17 8.39 -25.02 6.71
C VAL A 17 7.36 -25.47 5.65
N ALA A 18 7.47 -26.68 5.14
CA ALA A 18 6.62 -27.22 4.07
C ALA A 18 5.11 -27.13 4.36
N PRO A 19 4.58 -27.47 5.57
CA PRO A 19 3.14 -27.38 5.81
C PRO A 19 2.62 -25.95 5.67
N ALA A 20 3.33 -24.96 6.21
CA ALA A 20 2.95 -23.54 6.11
C ALA A 20 3.01 -23.06 4.64
N LEU A 21 4.07 -23.44 3.91
CA LEU A 21 4.20 -23.09 2.50
C LEU A 21 3.12 -23.76 1.63
N LEU A 22 2.78 -25.02 1.88
CA LEU A 22 1.74 -25.73 1.15
C LEU A 22 0.36 -25.11 1.38
N VAL A 23 0.01 -24.77 2.63
CA VAL A 23 -1.26 -24.09 2.93
C VAL A 23 -1.30 -22.71 2.27
N THR A 24 -0.25 -21.92 2.43
CA THR A 24 -0.20 -20.56 1.84
C THR A 24 -0.22 -20.60 0.33
N ALA A 25 0.62 -21.41 -0.30
CA ALA A 25 0.69 -21.54 -1.75
C ALA A 25 -0.59 -22.17 -2.33
N GLY A 26 -1.17 -23.14 -1.65
CA GLY A 26 -2.40 -23.81 -2.07
C GLY A 26 -3.61 -22.88 -2.04
N LEU A 27 -3.83 -22.18 -0.93
CA LEU A 27 -4.95 -21.25 -0.79
C LEU A 27 -4.77 -20.01 -1.67
N PHE A 28 -3.62 -19.37 -1.60
CA PHE A 28 -3.37 -18.14 -2.36
C PHE A 28 -3.21 -18.41 -3.85
N GLY A 29 -2.41 -19.41 -4.22
CA GLY A 29 -2.22 -19.80 -5.62
C GLY A 29 -3.50 -20.35 -6.23
N GLY A 30 -4.23 -21.21 -5.52
CA GLY A 30 -5.52 -21.74 -5.95
C GLY A 30 -6.56 -20.63 -6.14
N GLY A 31 -6.65 -19.68 -5.20
CA GLY A 31 -7.52 -18.51 -5.34
C GLY A 31 -7.18 -17.64 -6.55
N LEU A 32 -5.88 -17.40 -6.79
CA LEU A 32 -5.43 -16.62 -7.94
C LEU A 32 -5.71 -17.33 -9.27
N ILE A 33 -5.44 -18.64 -9.34
CA ILE A 33 -5.77 -19.47 -10.54
C ILE A 33 -7.26 -19.42 -10.79
N LEU A 34 -8.09 -19.62 -9.76
CA LEU A 34 -9.54 -19.57 -9.88
C LEU A 34 -10.02 -18.20 -10.37
N THR A 35 -9.46 -17.11 -9.85
CA THR A 35 -9.75 -15.75 -10.29
C THR A 35 -9.45 -15.57 -11.79
N VAL A 36 -8.28 -16.03 -12.25
CA VAL A 36 -7.91 -15.97 -13.67
C VAL A 36 -8.82 -16.83 -14.52
N VAL A 37 -9.16 -18.04 -14.10
CA VAL A 37 -10.05 -18.96 -14.84
C VAL A 37 -11.46 -18.39 -14.95
N GLN A 38 -11.99 -17.83 -13.86
CA GLN A 38 -13.32 -17.20 -13.87
C GLN A 38 -13.33 -15.89 -14.68
N SER A 39 -12.23 -15.16 -14.74
CA SER A 39 -12.13 -13.92 -15.53
C SER A 39 -12.28 -14.13 -17.03
N VAL A 40 -11.98 -15.33 -17.52
CA VAL A 40 -12.18 -15.73 -18.92
C VAL A 40 -13.51 -16.49 -19.14
N GLY A 41 -14.46 -16.37 -18.21
CA GLY A 41 -15.81 -16.92 -18.37
C GLY A 41 -15.97 -18.40 -18.04
N VAL A 42 -14.92 -19.06 -17.55
CA VAL A 42 -15.00 -20.46 -17.09
C VAL A 42 -15.34 -20.44 -15.61
N ASP A 43 -16.60 -20.66 -15.28
CA ASP A 43 -17.06 -20.74 -13.90
C ASP A 43 -17.47 -22.16 -13.54
N PRO A 44 -16.69 -22.86 -12.68
CA PRO A 44 -16.99 -24.22 -12.25
C PRO A 44 -18.29 -24.32 -11.43
N VAL A 45 -18.70 -23.22 -10.78
CA VAL A 45 -19.88 -23.19 -9.90
C VAL A 45 -21.15 -22.87 -10.67
N LEU A 46 -21.09 -21.95 -11.63
CA LEU A 46 -22.24 -21.50 -12.42
C LEU A 46 -22.39 -22.26 -13.76
N GLY A 47 -21.50 -23.22 -14.03
CA GLY A 47 -21.56 -24.05 -15.24
C GLY A 47 -21.08 -23.35 -16.52
N GLY A 48 -20.41 -22.23 -16.44
CA GLY A 48 -19.77 -21.56 -17.57
C GLY A 48 -18.61 -22.39 -18.10
N GLN A 49 -18.72 -22.92 -19.35
CA GLN A 49 -17.66 -23.76 -19.94
C GLN A 49 -16.98 -23.14 -21.16
N LYS A 50 -17.35 -21.92 -21.55
CA LYS A 50 -16.79 -21.26 -22.74
C LYS A 50 -15.77 -20.23 -22.36
N VAL A 51 -14.54 -20.42 -22.81
CA VAL A 51 -13.49 -19.40 -22.70
C VAL A 51 -13.88 -18.18 -23.53
N THR A 52 -14.00 -17.04 -22.90
CA THR A 52 -14.33 -15.77 -23.54
C THR A 52 -13.55 -14.62 -22.92
N PHE A 53 -13.11 -13.68 -23.74
CA PHE A 53 -12.49 -12.44 -23.29
C PHE A 53 -13.49 -11.26 -23.24
N ALA A 54 -14.79 -11.55 -23.19
CA ALA A 54 -15.83 -10.53 -23.20
C ALA A 54 -15.68 -9.54 -22.02
N ALA A 55 -15.39 -10.04 -20.80
CA ALA A 55 -15.14 -9.20 -19.63
C ALA A 55 -14.01 -8.21 -19.87
N TYR A 56 -12.87 -8.65 -20.42
CA TYR A 56 -11.75 -7.76 -20.72
C TYR A 56 -12.06 -6.74 -21.81
N ARG A 57 -12.85 -7.10 -22.82
CA ARG A 57 -13.30 -6.15 -23.85
C ARG A 57 -14.21 -5.08 -23.23
N THR A 58 -15.13 -5.48 -22.36
CA THR A 58 -15.99 -4.56 -21.62
C THR A 58 -15.15 -3.61 -20.75
N LEU A 59 -14.19 -4.14 -19.99
CA LEU A 59 -13.27 -3.32 -19.19
C LEU A 59 -12.49 -2.30 -20.02
N ALA A 60 -11.97 -2.71 -21.18
CA ALA A 60 -11.18 -1.85 -22.05
C ALA A 60 -12.03 -0.74 -22.72
N ALA A 61 -13.31 -1.02 -22.98
CA ALA A 61 -14.23 -0.10 -23.63
C ALA A 61 -14.87 0.89 -22.65
N ASP A 62 -14.95 0.55 -21.36
CA ASP A 62 -15.67 1.36 -20.36
C ASP A 62 -14.84 2.56 -19.87
N PRO A 63 -15.28 3.81 -20.14
CA PRO A 63 -14.61 5.00 -19.63
C PRO A 63 -14.55 5.06 -18.10
N ALA A 64 -15.54 4.50 -17.39
CA ALA A 64 -15.58 4.48 -15.93
C ALA A 64 -14.42 3.60 -15.36
N VAL A 65 -14.13 2.47 -16.00
CA VAL A 65 -13.00 1.61 -15.61
C VAL A 65 -11.67 2.33 -15.81
N ARG A 66 -11.51 3.08 -16.90
CA ARG A 66 -10.30 3.89 -17.15
C ARG A 66 -10.14 4.99 -16.09
N ALA A 67 -11.20 5.68 -15.75
CA ALA A 67 -11.19 6.68 -14.67
C ALA A 67 -10.84 6.05 -13.31
N SER A 68 -11.41 4.88 -13.01
CA SER A 68 -11.11 4.11 -11.80
C SER A 68 -9.65 3.63 -11.74
N LEU A 69 -9.07 3.21 -12.87
CA LEU A 69 -7.66 2.84 -12.96
C LEU A 69 -6.75 4.03 -12.70
N LEU A 70 -7.02 5.18 -13.33
CA LEU A 70 -6.24 6.41 -13.12
C LEU A 70 -6.34 6.89 -11.67
N LEU A 71 -7.53 6.86 -11.07
CA LEU A 71 -7.72 7.18 -9.66
C LEU A 71 -6.92 6.24 -8.76
N THR A 72 -6.99 4.93 -9.00
CA THR A 72 -6.26 3.91 -8.21
C THR A 72 -4.75 4.15 -8.28
N LEU A 73 -4.20 4.34 -9.47
CA LEU A 73 -2.78 4.61 -9.66
C LEU A 73 -2.38 5.96 -9.07
N GLY A 74 -3.22 6.98 -9.20
CA GLY A 74 -3.02 8.30 -8.60
C GLY A 74 -2.95 8.22 -7.08
N VAL A 75 -3.96 7.61 -6.44
CA VAL A 75 -4.00 7.40 -4.99
C VAL A 75 -2.78 6.59 -4.52
N ALA A 76 -2.48 5.46 -5.16
CA ALA A 76 -1.35 4.62 -4.79
C ALA A 76 0.00 5.37 -4.93
N THR A 77 0.20 6.12 -6.00
CA THR A 77 1.43 6.88 -6.23
C THR A 77 1.58 8.03 -5.25
N LEU A 78 0.52 8.84 -5.06
CA LEU A 78 0.56 10.00 -4.17
C LEU A 78 0.73 9.57 -2.71
N SER A 79 -0.04 8.60 -2.24
CA SER A 79 0.08 8.11 -0.85
C SER A 79 1.45 7.52 -0.59
N THR A 80 1.99 6.71 -1.51
CA THR A 80 3.33 6.13 -1.38
C THR A 80 4.41 7.21 -1.37
N GLY A 81 4.36 8.17 -2.31
CA GLY A 81 5.33 9.24 -2.42
C GLY A 81 5.35 10.15 -1.19
N LEU A 82 4.17 10.56 -0.72
CA LEU A 82 4.03 11.38 0.48
C LEU A 82 4.46 10.62 1.74
N SER A 83 4.05 9.35 1.90
CA SER A 83 4.47 8.52 3.03
C SER A 83 5.97 8.26 3.03
N ALA A 84 6.58 8.07 1.85
CA ALA A 84 8.03 7.93 1.71
C ALA A 84 8.78 9.18 2.15
N ALA A 85 8.34 10.35 1.72
CA ALA A 85 8.94 11.64 2.07
C ALA A 85 8.77 11.94 3.57
N LEU A 86 7.54 11.90 4.08
CA LEU A 86 7.22 12.19 5.48
C LEU A 86 7.81 11.14 6.43
N GLY A 87 7.75 9.86 6.07
CA GLY A 87 8.32 8.76 6.86
C GLY A 87 9.84 8.85 6.94
N THR A 88 10.52 9.19 5.84
CA THR A 88 11.96 9.43 5.84
C THR A 88 12.32 10.64 6.73
N ALA A 89 11.59 11.75 6.60
CA ALA A 89 11.79 12.91 7.45
C ALA A 89 11.58 12.58 8.93
N LEU A 90 10.51 11.85 9.26
CA LEU A 90 10.21 11.40 10.62
C LEU A 90 11.33 10.47 11.15
N ALA A 91 11.81 9.51 10.36
CA ALA A 91 12.92 8.64 10.74
C ALA A 91 14.20 9.42 11.10
N LEU A 92 14.53 10.42 10.28
CA LEU A 92 15.69 11.29 10.54
C LEU A 92 15.53 12.12 11.81
N LEU A 93 14.33 12.62 12.10
CA LEU A 93 14.02 13.34 13.34
C LEU A 93 14.10 12.40 14.56
N LEU A 94 13.51 11.19 14.48
CA LEU A 94 13.56 10.20 15.55
C LEU A 94 14.97 9.70 15.85
N ARG A 95 15.81 9.57 14.82
CA ARG A 95 17.25 9.26 14.98
C ARG A 95 17.97 10.37 15.77
N ARG A 96 17.73 11.64 15.42
CA ARG A 96 18.35 12.79 16.10
C ARG A 96 17.89 12.94 17.55
N ALA A 97 16.60 12.73 17.79
CA ALA A 97 16.02 12.88 19.11
C ALA A 97 16.51 11.81 20.11
N GLY A 98 16.88 10.62 19.64
CA GLY A 98 17.40 9.51 20.45
C GLY A 98 16.44 8.95 21.52
N ARG A 99 15.24 9.48 21.67
CA ARG A 99 14.28 9.18 22.73
C ARG A 99 13.40 7.99 22.38
N ALA A 100 13.47 6.93 23.17
CA ALA A 100 12.63 5.73 23.00
C ALA A 100 11.13 6.04 23.03
N ARG A 101 10.69 6.97 23.88
CA ARG A 101 9.28 7.42 23.96
C ARG A 101 8.75 7.97 22.64
N LEU A 102 9.54 8.77 21.91
CA LEU A 102 9.11 9.33 20.63
C LEU A 102 8.97 8.23 19.56
N ARG A 103 9.84 7.22 19.58
CA ARG A 103 9.71 6.05 18.68
C ARG A 103 8.46 5.23 18.99
N PHE A 104 8.16 5.04 20.27
CA PHE A 104 6.94 4.38 20.70
C PHE A 104 5.70 5.15 20.25
N LEU A 105 5.65 6.46 20.47
CA LEU A 105 4.53 7.32 20.06
C LEU A 105 4.33 7.30 18.52
N ALA A 106 5.42 7.33 17.75
CA ALA A 106 5.34 7.21 16.30
C ALA A 106 4.77 5.86 15.83
N GLY A 107 4.97 4.79 16.62
CA GLY A 107 4.44 3.44 16.32
C GLY A 107 3.00 3.19 16.76
N LEU A 108 2.38 4.08 17.55
CA LEU A 108 1.05 3.84 18.12
C LEU A 108 -0.07 3.67 17.10
N THR A 109 0.10 4.24 15.91
CA THR A 109 -0.90 4.12 14.83
C THR A 109 -0.83 2.77 14.10
N LEU A 110 0.30 2.03 14.18
CA LEU A 110 0.48 0.79 13.42
C LEU A 110 -0.55 -0.32 13.77
N PRO A 111 -0.84 -0.60 15.06
CA PRO A 111 -1.81 -1.63 15.40
C PRO A 111 -3.27 -1.24 15.12
N VAL A 112 -3.55 0.03 14.77
CA VAL A 112 -4.90 0.49 14.46
C VAL A 112 -5.35 -0.11 13.13
N PRO A 113 -6.49 -0.84 13.03
CA PRO A 113 -7.02 -1.32 11.76
C PRO A 113 -7.36 -0.17 10.81
N HIS A 114 -7.18 -0.37 9.49
CA HIS A 114 -7.47 0.68 8.49
C HIS A 114 -8.95 1.11 8.50
N VAL A 115 -9.88 0.20 8.72
CA VAL A 115 -11.31 0.53 8.87
C VAL A 115 -11.54 1.53 10.00
N LEU A 116 -10.90 1.32 11.15
CA LEU A 116 -11.01 2.25 12.28
C LEU A 116 -10.33 3.59 11.97
N ALA A 117 -9.16 3.56 11.32
CA ALA A 117 -8.47 4.76 10.89
C ALA A 117 -9.32 5.57 9.89
N ALA A 118 -9.90 4.91 8.88
CA ALA A 118 -10.82 5.55 7.93
C ALA A 118 -12.05 6.14 8.64
N THR A 119 -12.62 5.44 9.62
CA THR A 119 -13.74 5.97 10.42
C THR A 119 -13.33 7.21 11.21
N LEU A 120 -12.13 7.24 11.81
CA LEU A 120 -11.61 8.43 12.49
C LEU A 120 -11.42 9.60 11.53
N VAL A 121 -10.89 9.35 10.34
CA VAL A 121 -10.76 10.36 9.29
C VAL A 121 -12.14 10.87 8.86
N LEU A 122 -13.12 9.97 8.67
CA LEU A 122 -14.50 10.34 8.35
C LEU A 122 -15.10 11.26 9.43
N LEU A 123 -15.00 10.90 10.70
CA LEU A 123 -15.55 11.68 11.82
C LEU A 123 -14.82 13.02 12.01
N THR A 124 -13.57 13.12 11.58
CA THR A 124 -12.75 14.32 11.74
C THR A 124 -12.88 15.29 10.56
N LEU A 125 -12.76 14.77 9.32
CA LEU A 125 -12.61 15.58 8.11
C LEU A 125 -13.89 15.74 7.29
N SER A 126 -14.99 15.06 7.65
CA SER A 126 -16.26 15.29 6.95
C SER A 126 -16.77 16.73 7.15
N GLN A 127 -17.61 17.22 6.24
CA GLN A 127 -18.20 18.56 6.32
C GLN A 127 -19.02 18.80 7.61
N SER A 128 -19.50 17.75 8.25
CA SER A 128 -20.13 17.77 9.59
C SER A 128 -19.25 17.23 10.70
N GLY A 129 -17.96 16.96 10.40
CA GLY A 129 -16.99 16.35 11.30
C GLY A 129 -16.45 17.32 12.36
N LEU A 130 -15.52 16.77 13.17
CA LEU A 130 -14.93 17.51 14.28
C LEU A 130 -14.22 18.78 13.81
N LEU A 131 -13.43 18.71 12.74
CA LEU A 131 -12.66 19.84 12.25
C LEU A 131 -13.56 20.96 11.71
N SER A 132 -14.64 20.60 11.01
CA SER A 132 -15.67 21.57 10.55
C SER A 132 -16.33 22.30 11.72
N ARG A 133 -16.66 21.56 12.80
CA ARG A 133 -17.25 22.17 14.01
C ARG A 133 -16.27 23.11 14.74
N VAL A 134 -14.99 22.75 14.78
CA VAL A 134 -13.94 23.60 15.37
C VAL A 134 -13.77 24.87 14.54
N THR A 135 -13.70 24.78 13.22
CA THR A 135 -13.59 25.97 12.35
C THR A 135 -14.82 26.89 12.46
N ALA A 136 -16.01 26.32 12.61
CA ALA A 136 -17.23 27.10 12.86
C ALA A 136 -17.20 27.78 14.24
N ALA A 137 -16.76 27.08 15.28
CA ALA A 137 -16.61 27.66 16.64
C ALA A 137 -15.57 28.80 16.69
N LEU A 138 -14.55 28.73 15.83
CA LEU A 138 -13.54 29.80 15.69
C LEU A 138 -13.99 30.94 14.77
N GLY A 139 -15.21 30.88 14.21
CA GLY A 139 -15.74 31.88 13.29
C GLY A 139 -15.11 31.87 11.89
N LEU A 140 -14.34 30.82 11.55
CA LEU A 140 -13.68 30.69 10.24
C LEU A 140 -14.65 30.19 9.16
N THR A 141 -15.69 29.47 9.54
CA THR A 141 -16.77 28.99 8.66
C THR A 141 -18.12 29.30 9.27
N ARG A 142 -19.14 29.56 8.45
CA ARG A 142 -20.51 29.87 8.89
C ARG A 142 -21.37 28.60 9.03
N GLY A 143 -20.98 27.51 8.37
CA GLY A 143 -21.70 26.25 8.38
C GLY A 143 -20.93 25.12 7.68
N PRO A 144 -21.49 23.90 7.70
CA PRO A 144 -20.85 22.75 7.09
C PRO A 144 -20.52 22.92 5.59
N GLN A 145 -21.32 23.68 4.86
CA GLN A 145 -21.15 23.95 3.42
C GLN A 145 -19.90 24.80 3.11
N ASP A 146 -19.41 25.59 4.07
CA ASP A 146 -18.21 26.41 3.90
C ASP A 146 -16.93 25.61 4.16
N PHE A 147 -17.04 24.41 4.78
CA PHE A 147 -15.92 23.54 5.01
C PHE A 147 -15.60 22.76 3.73
N PRO A 148 -14.32 22.68 3.30
CA PRO A 148 -13.95 22.02 2.07
C PRO A 148 -14.36 20.53 2.07
N ALA A 149 -14.88 20.07 0.94
CA ALA A 149 -15.23 18.66 0.74
C ALA A 149 -13.95 17.84 0.53
N LEU A 150 -13.31 17.45 1.65
CA LEU A 150 -12.09 16.64 1.65
C LEU A 150 -12.37 15.14 1.48
N LEU A 151 -13.62 14.72 1.68
CA LEU A 151 -14.06 13.33 1.58
C LEU A 151 -15.07 13.22 0.45
N PHE A 152 -15.21 12.01 -0.09
CA PHE A 152 -16.11 11.68 -1.21
C PHE A 152 -15.83 12.50 -2.48
N ASP A 153 -14.60 13.00 -2.60
CA ASP A 153 -14.13 13.77 -3.74
C ASP A 153 -13.63 12.87 -4.89
N PRO A 154 -13.75 13.31 -6.15
CA PRO A 154 -13.36 12.50 -7.31
C PRO A 154 -11.85 12.24 -7.42
N LEU A 155 -11.02 12.99 -6.70
CA LEU A 155 -9.56 12.85 -6.70
C LEU A 155 -9.06 11.91 -5.61
N GLY A 156 -9.93 11.48 -4.67
CA GLY A 156 -9.60 10.60 -3.56
C GLY A 156 -8.72 11.25 -2.49
N VAL A 157 -8.87 12.56 -2.26
CA VAL A 157 -8.07 13.32 -1.27
C VAL A 157 -8.18 12.71 0.11
N GLY A 158 -9.41 12.38 0.56
CA GLY A 158 -9.63 11.75 1.86
C GLY A 158 -8.96 10.38 1.98
N VAL A 159 -8.96 9.59 0.91
CA VAL A 159 -8.28 8.29 0.83
C VAL A 159 -6.78 8.47 0.93
N VAL A 160 -6.20 9.42 0.18
CA VAL A 160 -4.76 9.73 0.25
C VAL A 160 -4.36 10.20 1.65
N LEU A 161 -5.14 11.06 2.29
CA LEU A 161 -4.85 11.56 3.63
C LEU A 161 -4.82 10.45 4.66
N GLU A 162 -5.78 9.52 4.63
CA GLU A 162 -5.81 8.36 5.52
C GLU A 162 -4.58 7.48 5.30
N LEU A 163 -4.31 7.08 4.06
CA LEU A 163 -3.16 6.25 3.72
C LEU A 163 -1.84 6.91 4.12
N VAL A 164 -1.65 8.19 3.87
CA VAL A 164 -0.44 8.94 4.27
C VAL A 164 -0.29 8.96 5.78
N TRP A 165 -1.36 9.22 6.51
CA TRP A 165 -1.33 9.24 7.97
C TRP A 165 -0.94 7.86 8.54
N LYS A 166 -1.52 6.79 8.01
CA LYS A 166 -1.28 5.43 8.46
C LYS A 166 0.09 4.88 8.05
N GLU A 167 0.49 5.13 6.80
CA GLU A 167 1.69 4.51 6.24
C GLU A 167 2.99 5.29 6.58
N THR A 168 2.91 6.57 6.92
CA THR A 168 4.07 7.37 7.31
C THR A 168 4.87 6.75 8.48
N PRO A 169 4.26 6.32 9.61
CA PRO A 169 4.98 5.67 10.70
C PRO A 169 5.60 4.32 10.30
N PHE A 170 4.94 3.55 9.44
CA PHE A 170 5.47 2.29 8.91
C PHE A 170 6.77 2.52 8.13
N VAL A 171 6.74 3.45 7.17
CA VAL A 171 7.94 3.86 6.42
C VAL A 171 9.02 4.39 7.37
N ALA A 172 8.64 5.22 8.33
CA ALA A 172 9.59 5.81 9.29
C ALA A 172 10.33 4.74 10.09
N LEU A 173 9.65 3.70 10.57
CA LEU A 173 10.27 2.64 11.35
C LEU A 173 11.19 1.76 10.51
N LEU A 174 10.83 1.44 9.26
CA LEU A 174 11.70 0.69 8.35
C LEU A 174 12.98 1.49 8.01
N VAL A 175 12.83 2.76 7.68
CA VAL A 175 13.97 3.64 7.41
C VAL A 175 14.82 3.85 8.67
N LEU A 176 14.21 4.00 9.85
CA LEU A 176 14.91 4.12 11.12
C LEU A 176 15.70 2.87 11.45
N ALA A 177 15.16 1.67 11.19
CA ALA A 177 15.88 0.42 11.35
C ALA A 177 17.11 0.34 10.47
N ALA A 178 17.06 0.83 9.23
CA ALA A 178 18.23 0.96 8.36
C ALA A 178 19.25 1.98 8.89
N LEU A 179 18.76 3.12 9.38
CA LEU A 179 19.60 4.17 9.96
C LEU A 179 20.32 3.74 11.24
N THR A 180 19.74 2.85 12.05
CA THR A 180 20.38 2.34 13.28
C THR A 180 21.52 1.36 12.99
N ARG A 181 21.50 0.71 11.80
CA ARG A 181 22.60 -0.17 11.34
C ARG A 181 23.77 0.60 10.73
N LEU A 182 23.59 1.88 10.42
CA LEU A 182 24.62 2.71 9.82
C LEU A 182 25.64 3.13 10.89
N ASP A 183 26.91 2.75 10.69
CA ASP A 183 28.01 3.13 11.59
C ASP A 183 28.15 4.66 11.62
N GLY A 184 28.10 5.22 12.82
CA GLY A 184 28.27 6.66 13.05
C GLY A 184 29.62 7.20 12.57
N ARG A 185 30.67 6.36 12.59
CA ARG A 185 32.03 6.69 12.14
C ARG A 185 32.05 7.17 10.68
N LEU A 186 31.19 6.60 9.81
CA LEU A 186 31.10 7.05 8.41
C LEU A 186 30.71 8.53 8.28
N HIS A 187 29.85 9.03 9.17
CA HIS A 187 29.50 10.45 9.23
C HIS A 187 30.65 11.32 9.74
N ASP A 188 31.45 10.81 10.66
CA ASP A 188 32.61 11.51 11.22
C ASP A 188 33.76 11.58 10.21
N VAL A 189 34.05 10.48 9.52
CA VAL A 189 35.03 10.46 8.42
C VAL A 189 34.60 11.41 7.29
N ALA A 190 33.34 11.39 6.87
CA ALA A 190 32.86 12.32 5.86
C ALA A 190 32.98 13.79 6.31
N ARG A 191 32.81 14.06 7.61
CA ARG A 191 32.97 15.40 8.19
C ARG A 191 34.41 15.83 8.20
N SER A 192 35.35 14.98 8.59
CA SER A 192 36.78 15.28 8.60
C SER A 192 37.35 15.53 7.19
N LEU A 193 36.71 14.95 6.15
CA LEU A 193 36.99 15.22 4.74
C LEU A 193 36.29 16.48 4.20
N GLY A 194 35.68 17.32 5.06
CA GLY A 194 35.03 18.56 4.69
C GLY A 194 33.63 18.42 4.07
N ALA A 195 33.03 17.22 4.10
CA ALA A 195 31.70 17.03 3.51
C ALA A 195 30.61 17.78 4.30
N GLY A 196 29.90 18.70 3.63
CA GLY A 196 28.75 19.43 4.15
C GLY A 196 27.54 18.49 4.41
N ARG A 197 26.47 19.04 5.02
CA ARG A 197 25.28 18.26 5.39
C ARG A 197 24.63 17.54 4.20
N ALA A 198 24.49 18.24 3.06
CA ALA A 198 23.89 17.67 1.84
C ALA A 198 24.75 16.54 1.24
N ALA A 199 26.08 16.72 1.20
CA ALA A 199 27.02 15.71 0.72
C ALA A 199 26.95 14.44 1.59
N ARG A 200 26.96 14.58 2.91
CA ARG A 200 26.83 13.45 3.86
C ARG A 200 25.49 12.73 3.72
N PHE A 201 24.39 13.46 3.51
CA PHE A 201 23.10 12.84 3.24
C PHE A 201 23.15 12.03 1.96
N ARG A 202 23.60 12.61 0.85
CA ARG A 202 23.63 11.98 -0.47
C ARG A 202 24.59 10.81 -0.57
N GLN A 203 25.76 10.89 0.07
CA GLN A 203 26.84 9.89 -0.09
C GLN A 203 26.85 8.83 1.01
N VAL A 204 26.32 9.10 2.20
CA VAL A 204 26.34 8.18 3.35
C VAL A 204 24.92 7.73 3.72
N THR A 205 24.04 8.67 4.01
CA THR A 205 22.70 8.36 4.53
C THR A 205 21.79 7.75 3.46
N TRP A 206 21.70 8.41 2.30
CA TRP A 206 20.81 7.97 1.22
C TRP A 206 21.09 6.56 0.71
N PRO A 207 22.35 6.18 0.38
CA PRO A 207 22.65 4.80 -0.02
C PRO A 207 22.28 3.76 1.04
N ALA A 208 22.45 4.10 2.32
CA ALA A 208 22.14 3.19 3.42
C ALA A 208 20.63 2.97 3.62
N ILE A 209 19.80 4.01 3.44
CA ILE A 209 18.34 3.90 3.62
C ILE A 209 17.60 3.48 2.36
N ARG A 210 18.17 3.69 1.18
CA ARG A 210 17.52 3.44 -0.12
C ARG A 210 16.89 2.03 -0.23
N PRO A 211 17.56 0.91 0.13
CA PRO A 211 16.96 -0.41 0.03
C PRO A 211 15.71 -0.56 0.92
N ALA A 212 15.79 -0.10 2.17
CA ALA A 212 14.66 -0.16 3.12
C ALA A 212 13.50 0.74 2.66
N LEU A 213 13.80 1.93 2.15
CA LEU A 213 12.81 2.86 1.62
C LEU A 213 12.11 2.27 0.38
N LEU A 214 12.85 1.67 -0.55
CA LEU A 214 12.27 1.01 -1.72
C LEU A 214 11.35 -0.15 -1.32
N THR A 215 11.78 -0.97 -0.35
CA THR A 215 10.93 -2.04 0.21
C THR A 215 9.63 -1.46 0.80
N ALA A 216 9.74 -0.38 1.60
CA ALA A 216 8.58 0.29 2.16
C ALA A 216 7.65 0.82 1.07
N CYS A 217 8.19 1.48 0.04
CA CYS A 217 7.40 2.01 -1.08
C CYS A 217 6.64 0.91 -1.82
N VAL A 218 7.29 -0.24 -2.09
CA VAL A 218 6.63 -1.38 -2.75
C VAL A 218 5.48 -1.91 -1.91
N LEU A 219 5.67 -2.05 -0.60
CA LEU A 219 4.63 -2.55 0.30
C LEU A 219 3.46 -1.58 0.40
N VAL A 220 3.72 -0.28 0.59
CA VAL A 220 2.68 0.77 0.66
C VAL A 220 1.92 0.87 -0.65
N PHE A 221 2.62 0.85 -1.78
CA PHE A 221 1.99 0.94 -3.10
C PHE A 221 1.11 -0.29 -3.37
N ALA A 222 1.62 -1.50 -3.09
CA ALA A 222 0.84 -2.73 -3.26
C ALA A 222 -0.40 -2.75 -2.36
N PHE A 223 -0.28 -2.28 -1.12
CA PHE A 223 -1.41 -2.14 -0.21
C PHE A 223 -2.45 -1.14 -0.75
N ALA A 224 -2.00 0.05 -1.17
CA ALA A 224 -2.88 1.09 -1.71
C ALA A 224 -3.60 0.68 -3.01
N LEU A 225 -2.97 -0.18 -3.85
CA LEU A 225 -3.62 -0.75 -5.03
C LEU A 225 -4.79 -1.68 -4.67
N GLY A 226 -4.62 -2.49 -3.62
CA GLY A 226 -5.56 -3.57 -3.28
C GLY A 226 -6.58 -3.23 -2.19
N THR A 227 -6.39 -2.15 -1.43
CA THR A 227 -7.30 -1.79 -0.33
C THR A 227 -8.71 -1.45 -0.83
N VAL A 228 -9.71 -1.98 -0.15
CA VAL A 228 -11.14 -1.75 -0.43
C VAL A 228 -11.77 -0.88 0.64
N GLU A 229 -11.44 -1.13 1.91
CA GLU A 229 -12.14 -0.53 3.05
C GLU A 229 -12.00 1.00 3.07
N VAL A 230 -10.80 1.51 2.81
CA VAL A 230 -10.52 2.95 2.88
C VAL A 230 -11.26 3.72 1.78
N PRO A 231 -11.12 3.36 0.48
CA PRO A 231 -11.85 4.07 -0.56
C PRO A 231 -13.36 3.81 -0.55
N LEU A 232 -13.82 2.68 0.02
CA LEU A 232 -15.25 2.42 0.21
C LEU A 232 -15.88 3.37 1.23
N LEU A 233 -15.14 3.75 2.28
CA LEU A 233 -15.61 4.64 3.35
C LEU A 233 -15.39 6.12 3.05
N LEU A 234 -14.32 6.49 2.36
CA LEU A 234 -13.87 7.88 2.20
C LEU A 234 -13.91 8.40 0.76
N GLY A 235 -13.95 7.49 -0.22
CA GLY A 235 -13.90 7.83 -1.64
C GLY A 235 -15.24 8.23 -2.23
N ALA A 236 -15.21 8.82 -3.43
CA ALA A 236 -16.39 9.11 -4.20
C ALA A 236 -17.08 7.84 -4.73
N THR A 237 -18.38 7.96 -5.00
CA THR A 237 -19.13 6.88 -5.65
C THR A 237 -18.72 6.69 -7.11
N SER A 238 -18.33 7.79 -7.79
CA SER A 238 -17.86 7.78 -9.18
C SER A 238 -16.93 8.98 -9.44
N PRO A 239 -15.71 8.75 -9.96
CA PRO A 239 -15.05 7.47 -10.09
C PRO A 239 -14.72 6.85 -8.73
N THR A 240 -14.76 5.53 -8.65
CA THR A 240 -14.26 4.80 -7.47
C THR A 240 -12.95 4.08 -7.81
N THR A 241 -12.24 3.51 -6.79
CA THR A 241 -11.03 2.73 -7.07
C THR A 241 -11.34 1.39 -7.74
N LEU A 242 -10.37 0.84 -8.46
CA LEU A 242 -10.53 -0.43 -9.17
C LEU A 242 -10.85 -1.58 -8.21
N SER A 243 -10.28 -1.55 -6.99
CA SER A 243 -10.53 -2.52 -5.92
C SER A 243 -11.98 -2.48 -5.43
N VAL A 244 -12.54 -1.29 -5.24
CA VAL A 244 -13.95 -1.11 -4.87
C VAL A 244 -14.87 -1.51 -6.03
N LEU A 245 -14.52 -1.18 -7.27
CA LEU A 245 -15.30 -1.59 -8.44
C LEU A 245 -15.33 -3.13 -8.58
N ALA A 246 -14.18 -3.80 -8.35
CA ALA A 246 -14.11 -5.26 -8.33
C ALA A 246 -14.98 -5.86 -7.21
N TYR A 247 -14.91 -5.27 -6.01
CA TYR A 247 -15.71 -5.67 -4.86
C TYR A 247 -17.22 -5.52 -5.13
N GLN A 248 -17.65 -4.38 -5.67
CA GLN A 248 -19.04 -4.12 -6.03
C GLN A 248 -19.56 -5.10 -7.08
N ALA A 249 -18.76 -5.37 -8.13
CA ALA A 249 -19.12 -6.35 -9.15
C ALA A 249 -19.16 -7.79 -8.61
N PHE A 250 -18.35 -8.12 -7.60
CA PHE A 250 -18.35 -9.44 -6.96
C PHE A 250 -19.56 -9.66 -6.04
N THR A 251 -19.97 -8.60 -5.32
CA THR A 251 -21.10 -8.64 -4.37
C THR A 251 -22.45 -8.30 -5.01
N ASP A 252 -22.47 -8.05 -6.32
CA ASP A 252 -23.70 -7.79 -7.07
C ASP A 252 -24.62 -9.02 -7.03
N THR A 253 -25.91 -8.77 -6.98
CA THR A 253 -26.94 -9.83 -7.04
C THR A 253 -27.01 -10.51 -8.39
N ASP A 254 -26.58 -9.82 -9.47
CA ASP A 254 -26.43 -10.39 -10.79
C ASP A 254 -25.11 -11.16 -10.89
N LEU A 255 -25.21 -12.49 -10.77
CA LEU A 255 -24.07 -13.40 -10.91
C LEU A 255 -23.38 -13.32 -12.28
N GLY A 256 -24.06 -12.81 -13.32
CA GLY A 256 -23.47 -12.55 -14.63
C GLY A 256 -22.34 -11.51 -14.59
N ARG A 257 -22.24 -10.70 -13.53
CA ARG A 257 -21.16 -9.73 -13.31
C ARG A 257 -19.89 -10.33 -12.70
N ARG A 258 -19.92 -11.57 -12.23
CA ARG A 258 -18.73 -12.25 -11.65
C ARG A 258 -17.52 -12.29 -12.57
N PRO A 259 -17.62 -12.62 -13.88
CA PRO A 259 -16.45 -12.58 -14.75
C PRO A 259 -15.80 -11.19 -14.83
N LEU A 260 -16.61 -10.12 -14.73
CA LEU A 260 -16.13 -8.74 -14.69
C LEU A 260 -15.34 -8.47 -13.40
N ALA A 261 -15.87 -8.89 -12.24
CA ALA A 261 -15.18 -8.78 -10.96
C ALA A 261 -13.84 -9.51 -10.97
N MET A 262 -13.82 -10.74 -11.51
CA MET A 262 -12.59 -11.55 -11.61
C MET A 262 -11.59 -10.97 -12.59
N ALA A 263 -12.04 -10.36 -13.70
CA ALA A 263 -11.16 -9.68 -14.64
C ALA A 263 -10.53 -8.43 -14.01
N LEU A 264 -11.30 -7.62 -13.26
CA LEU A 264 -10.78 -6.48 -12.48
C LEU A 264 -9.73 -6.92 -11.45
N SER A 265 -10.03 -7.99 -10.69
CA SER A 265 -9.11 -8.58 -9.71
C SER A 265 -7.84 -9.12 -10.36
N THR A 266 -7.94 -9.72 -11.55
CA THR A 266 -6.79 -10.19 -12.33
C THR A 266 -5.92 -9.03 -12.79
N VAL A 267 -6.52 -7.92 -13.23
CA VAL A 267 -5.78 -6.69 -13.59
C VAL A 267 -5.04 -6.13 -12.37
N LEU A 268 -5.69 -6.03 -11.20
CA LEU A 268 -5.04 -5.58 -9.96
C LEU A 268 -3.89 -6.50 -9.55
N ALA A 269 -4.08 -7.81 -9.60
CA ALA A 269 -3.03 -8.80 -9.32
C ALA A 269 -1.87 -8.67 -10.31
N GLY A 270 -2.15 -8.45 -11.59
CA GLY A 270 -1.14 -8.19 -12.62
C GLY A 270 -0.33 -6.93 -12.37
N LEU A 271 -0.97 -5.83 -11.95
CA LEU A 271 -0.29 -4.59 -11.56
C LEU A 271 0.63 -4.81 -10.34
N GLY A 272 0.15 -5.54 -9.34
CA GLY A 272 0.96 -5.90 -8.16
C GLY A 272 2.15 -6.80 -8.53
N ALA A 273 1.95 -7.79 -9.39
CA ALA A 273 3.01 -8.67 -9.89
C ALA A 273 4.06 -7.90 -10.71
N LEU A 274 3.62 -6.97 -11.57
CA LEU A 274 4.51 -6.09 -12.34
C LEU A 274 5.36 -5.21 -11.42
N LEU A 275 4.76 -4.64 -10.38
CA LEU A 275 5.48 -3.85 -9.36
C LEU A 275 6.56 -4.68 -8.66
N LEU A 276 6.19 -5.88 -8.21
CA LEU A 276 7.13 -6.79 -7.54
C LEU A 276 8.26 -7.22 -8.48
N TRP A 277 7.95 -7.54 -9.73
CA TRP A 277 8.94 -7.89 -10.74
C TRP A 277 9.92 -6.74 -11.01
N ALA A 278 9.42 -5.51 -11.16
CA ALA A 278 10.25 -4.32 -11.32
C ALA A 278 11.18 -4.10 -10.11
N TYR A 279 10.65 -4.30 -8.90
CA TYR A 279 11.43 -4.20 -7.66
C TYR A 279 12.55 -5.24 -7.60
N VAL A 280 12.26 -6.51 -7.88
CA VAL A 280 13.25 -7.60 -7.84
C VAL A 280 14.35 -7.34 -8.88
N ARG A 281 14.01 -6.90 -10.10
CA ARG A 281 15.00 -6.56 -11.12
C ARG A 281 15.93 -5.42 -10.71
N THR A 282 15.40 -4.38 -10.08
CA THR A 282 16.22 -3.25 -9.60
C THR A 282 17.05 -3.60 -8.37
N GLY A 283 16.64 -4.59 -7.57
CA GLY A 283 17.34 -5.07 -6.38
C GLY A 283 18.45 -6.08 -6.69
N SER A 284 18.30 -6.91 -7.74
CA SER A 284 19.25 -7.95 -8.11
C SER A 284 20.47 -7.44 -8.92
N SER A 285 20.46 -6.17 -9.32
CA SER A 285 21.59 -5.55 -10.06
C SER A 285 22.68 -4.95 -9.15
N ARG A 286 22.81 -5.45 -7.89
CA ARG A 286 23.81 -4.95 -6.93
C ARG A 286 24.53 -6.12 -6.20
#